data_9a75818a653e908a3404bb93b3c764bf
#
_entry.id   9a75818a653e908a3404bb93b3c764bf
#
_cell.length_a   1.000
_cell.length_b   1.000
_cell.length_c   1.000
_cell.angle_alpha   90.00
_cell.angle_beta   90.00
_cell.angle_gamma   90.00
#
_symmetry.space_group_name_H-M   'P 1'
#
loop_
_entity.id
_entity.type
_entity.pdbx_description
1 polymer ?
#
loop_
_entity_poly.entity_id
_entity_poly.type
_entity_poly.pdbx_seq_one_letter_code
_entity_poly.pdbx_strand_id
1 'polypeptide(L)'
;MKVTQEKLPASQIGLEIEISAEISKNTYEKVVQNLARSTNIPGFRKGKVPRQVLFQRIGTQRIKAAALEEMIQTGLQEALKQESIESLGNYKLLSNFDELIQKYQPGEPLTFSASVDIPPAVELGEHEGLTVKAEETVYEAKQVDDWIEKRRVGQATLVPVEERGAQMGDVAIIDYQGRWVTESGEAGDPISGVQGTDFKVEMEEGRFVEGMLEGIVGMKPEETKEISVTFPDDYSREDLAGKPVIFHVTLKELKEKELPELNDDFAQEVSEFETIEELKESLTQQFQENAANETKNSIHAAILAELVKTSRVDLPQTLIEKEVDLILTQTAAQMQQYGMDIKQLFNSQSIPKMRENARPEAMQRLKQSLILQEIAKAQSLQPEAEAVEAKVKELVEKFGDRDLDLERLRDMVQEDLLSEKTLNWLQEKTTVELVPKGALEKAES
;
A
#
# COMPACT_ATOMS: atom_id res chain seq x y z
N MET A 1 -19.22 40.97 12.37
CA MET A 1 -18.42 40.48 11.23
C MET A 1 -19.38 40.27 10.07
N LYS A 2 -19.00 40.59 8.85
CA LYS A 2 -19.82 40.32 7.67
C LYS A 2 -19.14 39.22 6.87
N VAL A 3 -19.91 38.20 6.47
CA VAL A 3 -19.39 37.02 5.75
C VAL A 3 -20.20 36.86 4.48
N THR A 4 -19.50 36.64 3.37
CA THR A 4 -20.12 36.28 2.08
C THR A 4 -19.52 34.93 1.67
N GLN A 5 -20.34 34.00 1.21
CA GLN A 5 -19.92 32.67 0.84
C GLN A 5 -20.18 32.37 -0.62
N GLU A 6 -19.27 31.60 -1.25
CA GLU A 6 -19.37 31.12 -2.62
C GLU A 6 -18.95 29.66 -2.69
N LYS A 7 -19.69 28.82 -3.42
CA LYS A 7 -19.28 27.44 -3.67
C LYS A 7 -18.16 27.41 -4.71
N LEU A 8 -17.06 26.74 -4.36
CA LEU A 8 -15.93 26.51 -5.25
C LEU A 8 -15.87 25.02 -5.65
N PRO A 9 -15.16 24.67 -6.74
CA PRO A 9 -14.88 23.27 -7.10
C PRO A 9 -14.10 22.53 -6.00
N ALA A 10 -14.05 21.19 -6.09
CA ALA A 10 -13.35 20.32 -5.15
C ALA A 10 -13.87 20.41 -3.71
N SER A 11 -15.21 20.48 -3.55
CA SER A 11 -15.90 20.58 -2.26
C SER A 11 -15.31 21.65 -1.35
N GLN A 12 -15.13 22.86 -1.90
CA GLN A 12 -14.65 24.03 -1.19
C GLN A 12 -15.72 25.10 -1.09
N ILE A 13 -15.64 25.88 0.00
CA ILE A 13 -16.38 27.14 0.13
C ILE A 13 -15.37 28.27 0.20
N GLY A 14 -15.52 29.24 -0.69
CA GLY A 14 -14.87 30.54 -0.61
C GLY A 14 -15.63 31.44 0.38
N LEU A 15 -14.89 32.05 1.29
CA LEU A 15 -15.40 32.98 2.29
C LEU A 15 -14.73 34.33 2.10
N GLU A 16 -15.52 35.39 1.88
CA GLU A 16 -15.03 36.75 2.01
C GLU A 16 -15.49 37.29 3.37
N ILE A 17 -14.51 37.65 4.20
CA ILE A 17 -14.73 37.99 5.60
C ILE A 17 -14.30 39.45 5.83
N GLU A 18 -15.23 40.28 6.27
CA GLU A 18 -15.00 41.67 6.68
C GLU A 18 -14.89 41.74 8.21
N ILE A 19 -13.73 42.01 8.71
CA ILE A 19 -13.42 42.24 10.11
C ILE A 19 -13.70 43.72 10.45
N SER A 20 -14.50 43.98 11.50
CA SER A 20 -14.79 45.30 11.95
C SER A 20 -13.56 46.02 12.56
N ALA A 21 -13.58 47.36 12.52
CA ALA A 21 -12.54 48.17 13.14
C ALA A 21 -12.30 47.88 14.63
N GLU A 22 -13.37 47.52 15.35
CA GLU A 22 -13.27 47.15 16.78
C GLU A 22 -12.52 45.85 16.98
N ILE A 23 -12.87 44.78 16.22
CA ILE A 23 -12.18 43.48 16.28
C ILE A 23 -10.70 43.67 15.87
N SER A 24 -10.44 44.41 14.78
CA SER A 24 -9.08 44.73 14.33
C SER A 24 -8.23 45.37 15.42
N LYS A 25 -8.79 46.34 16.14
CA LYS A 25 -8.10 47.03 17.25
C LYS A 25 -7.86 46.07 18.41
N ASN A 26 -8.88 45.34 18.84
CA ASN A 26 -8.81 44.44 19.99
C ASN A 26 -7.80 43.30 19.77
N THR A 27 -7.80 42.68 18.59
CA THR A 27 -6.84 41.65 18.22
C THR A 27 -5.41 42.17 18.21
N TYR A 28 -5.20 43.35 17.62
CA TYR A 28 -3.87 43.95 17.64
C TYR A 28 -3.35 44.21 19.07
N GLU A 29 -4.18 44.78 19.94
CA GLU A 29 -3.80 45.02 21.34
C GLU A 29 -3.53 43.74 22.11
N LYS A 30 -4.32 42.69 21.88
CA LYS A 30 -4.12 41.33 22.44
C LYS A 30 -2.79 40.74 22.00
N VAL A 31 -2.44 40.82 20.70
CA VAL A 31 -1.17 40.32 20.16
C VAL A 31 0.03 41.11 20.75
N VAL A 32 -0.06 42.43 20.83
CA VAL A 32 0.97 43.25 21.48
C VAL A 32 1.20 42.85 22.92
N GLN A 33 0.12 42.60 23.70
CA GLN A 33 0.21 42.13 25.08
C GLN A 33 0.82 40.70 25.15
N ASN A 34 0.43 39.79 24.29
CA ASN A 34 0.96 38.43 24.25
C ASN A 34 2.47 38.45 23.91
N LEU A 35 2.89 39.24 22.93
CA LEU A 35 4.29 39.41 22.57
C LEU A 35 5.12 40.03 23.72
N ALA A 36 4.53 40.98 24.45
CA ALA A 36 5.20 41.56 25.63
C ALA A 36 5.39 40.52 26.77
N ARG A 37 4.49 39.52 26.87
CA ARG A 37 4.57 38.43 27.87
C ARG A 37 5.49 37.28 27.44
N SER A 38 5.53 36.95 26.16
CA SER A 38 6.28 35.80 25.63
C SER A 38 7.73 36.16 25.30
N THR A 39 8.01 37.39 24.84
CA THR A 39 9.33 37.78 24.36
C THR A 39 10.28 38.09 25.53
N ASN A 40 11.47 37.49 25.49
CA ASN A 40 12.53 37.80 26.45
C ASN A 40 13.36 38.97 25.94
N ILE A 41 13.22 40.16 26.58
CA ILE A 41 13.98 41.36 26.24
C ILE A 41 14.96 41.63 27.36
N PRO A 42 16.28 41.63 27.10
CA PRO A 42 17.28 41.93 28.13
C PRO A 42 17.01 43.27 28.83
N GLY A 43 17.09 43.28 30.18
CA GLY A 43 16.83 44.45 31.01
C GLY A 43 15.38 44.62 31.47
N PHE A 44 14.45 43.77 31.03
CA PHE A 44 13.04 43.82 31.43
C PHE A 44 12.52 42.48 31.91
N ARG A 45 11.66 42.48 32.93
CA ARG A 45 10.94 41.30 33.39
C ARG A 45 9.85 40.96 32.37
N LYS A 46 9.66 39.67 32.01
CA LYS A 46 8.60 39.21 31.13
C LYS A 46 7.23 39.79 31.53
N GLY A 47 6.50 40.32 30.58
CA GLY A 47 5.21 40.97 30.79
C GLY A 47 5.25 42.40 31.33
N LYS A 48 6.43 42.98 31.59
CA LYS A 48 6.62 44.37 32.05
C LYS A 48 7.44 45.21 31.06
N VAL A 49 7.55 44.76 29.83
CA VAL A 49 8.27 45.46 28.76
C VAL A 49 7.45 46.67 28.30
N PRO A 50 7.99 47.90 28.30
CA PRO A 50 7.31 49.07 27.76
C PRO A 50 7.02 48.87 26.25
N ARG A 51 5.84 49.33 25.80
CA ARG A 51 5.38 49.18 24.41
C ARG A 51 6.42 49.74 23.41
N GLN A 52 7.00 50.89 23.66
CA GLN A 52 8.02 51.47 22.79
C GLN A 52 9.26 50.58 22.60
N VAL A 53 9.72 49.94 23.67
CA VAL A 53 10.85 48.99 23.61
C VAL A 53 10.50 47.74 22.82
N LEU A 54 9.27 47.23 22.99
CA LEU A 54 8.77 46.09 22.23
C LEU A 54 8.77 46.40 20.73
N PHE A 55 8.23 47.56 20.33
CA PHE A 55 8.19 48.02 18.94
C PHE A 55 9.58 48.21 18.32
N GLN A 56 10.51 48.73 19.07
CA GLN A 56 11.91 48.92 18.62
C GLN A 56 12.62 47.57 18.42
N ARG A 57 12.36 46.59 19.27
CA ARG A 57 13.04 45.29 19.24
C ARG A 57 12.45 44.29 18.25
N ILE A 58 11.14 44.19 18.17
CA ILE A 58 10.45 43.27 17.29
C ILE A 58 10.23 43.86 15.90
N GLY A 59 10.00 45.15 15.83
CA GLY A 59 9.63 45.88 14.61
C GLY A 59 8.12 45.92 14.40
N THR A 60 7.62 47.08 13.96
CA THR A 60 6.19 47.32 13.74
C THR A 60 5.57 46.36 12.69
N GLN A 61 6.32 46.09 11.62
CA GLN A 61 5.86 45.17 10.55
C GLN A 61 5.64 43.76 11.07
N ARG A 62 6.53 43.25 11.89
CA ARG A 62 6.43 41.89 12.45
C ARG A 62 5.25 41.75 13.42
N ILE A 63 4.98 42.81 14.18
CA ILE A 63 3.81 42.86 15.08
C ILE A 63 2.51 42.93 14.27
N LYS A 64 2.49 43.72 13.18
CA LYS A 64 1.34 43.77 12.25
C LYS A 64 1.09 42.44 11.60
N ALA A 65 2.12 41.72 11.14
CA ALA A 65 2.00 40.39 10.55
C ALA A 65 1.41 39.41 11.57
N ALA A 66 1.92 39.33 12.78
CA ALA A 66 1.39 38.45 13.82
C ALA A 66 -0.06 38.83 14.20
N ALA A 67 -0.44 40.08 14.21
CA ALA A 67 -1.80 40.50 14.46
C ALA A 67 -2.75 40.13 13.27
N LEU A 68 -2.28 40.22 12.04
CA LEU A 68 -2.99 39.83 10.86
C LEU A 68 -3.23 38.33 10.82
N GLU A 69 -2.21 37.49 11.12
CA GLU A 69 -2.33 36.05 11.23
C GLU A 69 -3.38 35.64 12.27
N GLU A 70 -3.30 36.19 13.49
CA GLU A 70 -4.28 35.92 14.56
C GLU A 70 -5.69 36.35 14.14
N MET A 71 -5.81 37.47 13.41
CA MET A 71 -7.09 38.00 12.97
C MET A 71 -7.72 37.15 11.87
N ILE A 72 -6.91 36.69 10.90
CA ILE A 72 -7.37 35.75 9.85
C ILE A 72 -7.83 34.46 10.50
N GLN A 73 -7.06 33.88 11.41
CA GLN A 73 -7.39 32.61 12.06
C GLN A 73 -8.67 32.74 12.90
N THR A 74 -8.76 33.78 13.74
CA THR A 74 -9.95 34.00 14.59
C THR A 74 -11.18 34.36 13.76
N GLY A 75 -11.02 35.24 12.78
CA GLY A 75 -12.10 35.63 11.88
C GLY A 75 -12.67 34.48 11.07
N LEU A 76 -11.80 33.59 10.61
CA LEU A 76 -12.24 32.38 9.88
C LEU A 76 -13.02 31.43 10.80
N GLN A 77 -12.52 31.19 12.03
CA GLN A 77 -13.22 30.33 12.99
C GLN A 77 -14.60 30.88 13.36
N GLU A 78 -14.72 32.20 13.55
CA GLU A 78 -16.01 32.85 13.82
C GLU A 78 -16.93 32.82 12.61
N ALA A 79 -16.39 33.01 11.39
CA ALA A 79 -17.17 32.90 10.14
C ALA A 79 -17.76 31.50 9.95
N LEU A 80 -16.97 30.47 10.14
CA LEU A 80 -17.43 29.07 10.05
C LEU A 80 -18.57 28.78 11.04
N LYS A 81 -18.44 29.28 12.29
CA LYS A 81 -19.51 29.12 13.30
C LYS A 81 -20.77 29.91 12.94
N GLN A 82 -20.62 31.15 12.49
CA GLN A 82 -21.73 32.03 12.11
C GLN A 82 -22.56 31.42 10.97
N GLU A 83 -21.88 30.88 9.96
CA GLU A 83 -22.51 30.31 8.76
C GLU A 83 -22.85 28.81 8.94
N SER A 84 -22.55 28.21 10.11
CA SER A 84 -22.77 26.78 10.38
C SER A 84 -22.10 25.86 9.36
N ILE A 85 -20.88 26.23 8.92
CA ILE A 85 -20.12 25.46 7.94
C ILE A 85 -19.30 24.41 8.69
N GLU A 86 -19.53 23.15 8.35
CA GLU A 86 -18.69 22.04 8.77
C GLU A 86 -17.42 21.99 7.92
N SER A 87 -16.27 22.29 8.52
CA SER A 87 -14.99 22.34 7.81
C SER A 87 -14.16 21.09 8.13
N LEU A 88 -13.45 20.56 7.12
CA LEU A 88 -12.48 19.47 7.27
C LEU A 88 -11.14 19.89 7.92
N GLY A 89 -11.05 21.14 8.35
CA GLY A 89 -9.96 21.66 9.18
C GLY A 89 -8.87 22.44 8.45
N ASN A 90 -8.71 22.29 7.16
CA ASN A 90 -7.75 23.07 6.37
C ASN A 90 -8.39 24.29 5.75
N TYR A 91 -7.66 25.39 5.71
CA TYR A 91 -8.03 26.58 4.97
C TYR A 91 -6.86 27.07 4.12
N LYS A 92 -7.19 27.72 3.03
CA LYS A 92 -6.23 28.40 2.15
C LYS A 92 -6.60 29.86 2.04
N LEU A 93 -5.67 30.75 2.41
CA LEU A 93 -5.85 32.20 2.19
C LEU A 93 -5.80 32.48 0.69
N LEU A 94 -6.87 33.04 0.13
CA LEU A 94 -6.96 33.45 -1.28
C LEU A 94 -6.42 34.85 -1.49
N SER A 95 -6.55 35.73 -0.49
CA SER A 95 -5.96 37.06 -0.51
C SER A 95 -4.44 36.98 -0.38
N ASN A 96 -3.73 37.89 -1.06
CA ASN A 96 -2.27 37.99 -0.92
C ASN A 96 -1.92 38.57 0.46
N PHE A 97 -1.18 37.79 1.26
CA PHE A 97 -0.82 38.17 2.64
C PHE A 97 0.02 39.46 2.71
N ASP A 98 0.96 39.63 1.78
CA ASP A 98 1.83 40.85 1.76
C ASP A 98 1.02 42.10 1.42
N GLU A 99 0.03 41.99 0.53
CA GLU A 99 -0.88 43.11 0.25
C GLU A 99 -1.77 43.44 1.45
N LEU A 100 -2.25 42.38 2.16
CA LEU A 100 -3.04 42.56 3.38
C LEU A 100 -2.22 43.29 4.47
N ILE A 101 -0.94 42.94 4.70
CA ILE A 101 -0.07 43.60 5.64
C ILE A 101 0.10 45.08 5.30
N GLN A 102 0.25 45.40 4.00
CA GLN A 102 0.42 46.81 3.57
C GLN A 102 -0.85 47.62 3.79
N LYS A 103 -2.02 47.03 3.56
CA LYS A 103 -3.33 47.69 3.76
C LYS A 103 -3.75 47.73 5.22
N TYR A 104 -3.26 46.80 6.04
CA TYR A 104 -3.69 46.65 7.41
C TYR A 104 -3.27 47.80 8.29
N GLN A 105 -4.27 48.47 8.89
CA GLN A 105 -4.09 49.49 9.93
C GLN A 105 -4.90 49.10 11.17
N PRO A 106 -4.25 49.01 12.36
CA PRO A 106 -4.96 48.65 13.58
C PRO A 106 -6.08 49.66 13.90
N GLY A 107 -7.32 49.15 14.02
CA GLY A 107 -8.50 49.97 14.24
C GLY A 107 -9.21 50.41 12.98
N GLU A 108 -8.81 49.92 11.81
CA GLU A 108 -9.56 49.99 10.56
C GLU A 108 -10.17 48.64 10.18
N PRO A 109 -11.29 48.60 9.46
CA PRO A 109 -11.84 47.35 8.97
C PRO A 109 -10.90 46.71 7.95
N LEU A 110 -10.88 45.36 7.92
CA LEU A 110 -10.09 44.59 6.98
C LEU A 110 -10.91 43.50 6.35
N THR A 111 -10.85 43.39 5.02
CA THR A 111 -11.48 42.31 4.28
C THR A 111 -10.43 41.37 3.72
N PHE A 112 -10.65 40.08 3.89
CA PHE A 112 -9.83 39.02 3.30
C PHE A 112 -10.70 37.88 2.80
N SER A 113 -10.17 37.10 1.85
CA SER A 113 -10.82 35.92 1.30
C SER A 113 -10.01 34.66 1.62
N ALA A 114 -10.72 33.61 2.01
CA ALA A 114 -10.13 32.29 2.25
C ALA A 114 -11.04 31.21 1.69
N SER A 115 -10.50 30.05 1.34
CA SER A 115 -11.30 28.86 1.02
C SER A 115 -11.09 27.80 2.10
N VAL A 116 -12.14 27.04 2.36
CA VAL A 116 -12.16 25.92 3.29
C VAL A 116 -12.71 24.69 2.61
N ASP A 117 -12.11 23.53 2.92
CA ASP A 117 -12.61 22.24 2.46
C ASP A 117 -13.79 21.83 3.35
N ILE A 118 -14.86 21.38 2.71
CA ILE A 118 -16.07 20.86 3.36
C ILE A 118 -16.27 19.38 3.01
N PRO A 119 -17.07 18.62 3.79
CA PRO A 119 -17.45 17.26 3.43
C PRO A 119 -17.99 17.18 2.01
N PRO A 120 -17.51 16.23 1.18
CA PRO A 120 -17.94 16.12 -0.20
C PRO A 120 -19.41 15.68 -0.30
N ALA A 121 -20.15 16.28 -1.22
CA ALA A 121 -21.46 15.78 -1.60
C ALA A 121 -21.30 14.65 -2.62
N VAL A 122 -22.05 13.57 -2.42
CA VAL A 122 -22.11 12.42 -3.31
C VAL A 122 -23.42 12.48 -4.09
N GLU A 123 -23.33 12.55 -5.41
CA GLU A 123 -24.47 12.40 -6.30
C GLU A 123 -24.47 10.95 -6.80
N LEU A 124 -25.33 10.12 -6.20
CA LEU A 124 -25.45 8.71 -6.59
C LEU A 124 -26.06 8.60 -7.99
N GLY A 125 -25.43 7.78 -8.84
CA GLY A 125 -26.04 7.33 -10.08
C GLY A 125 -26.98 6.12 -9.85
N GLU A 126 -27.33 5.43 -10.93
CA GLU A 126 -28.03 4.15 -10.82
C GLU A 126 -27.14 3.16 -10.08
N HIS A 127 -27.65 2.63 -8.97
CA HIS A 127 -26.92 1.70 -8.11
C HIS A 127 -27.69 0.40 -7.83
N GLU A 128 -28.94 0.29 -8.33
CA GLU A 128 -29.73 -0.94 -8.34
C GLU A 128 -29.89 -1.47 -9.77
N GLY A 129 -29.94 -2.81 -9.92
CA GLY A 129 -30.11 -3.44 -11.23
C GLY A 129 -28.87 -3.32 -12.14
N LEU A 130 -27.70 -3.09 -11.59
CA LEU A 130 -26.45 -3.06 -12.33
C LEU A 130 -26.20 -4.41 -13.04
N THR A 131 -25.51 -4.36 -14.18
CA THR A 131 -24.98 -5.56 -14.86
C THR A 131 -23.48 -5.44 -14.95
N VAL A 132 -22.76 -6.37 -14.33
CA VAL A 132 -21.30 -6.36 -14.27
C VAL A 132 -20.71 -7.68 -14.70
N LYS A 133 -19.48 -7.65 -15.24
CA LYS A 133 -18.68 -8.84 -15.51
C LYS A 133 -17.61 -8.96 -14.44
N ALA A 134 -17.48 -10.16 -13.87
CA ALA A 134 -16.50 -10.46 -12.85
C ALA A 134 -15.78 -11.78 -13.15
N GLU A 135 -14.53 -11.88 -12.77
CA GLU A 135 -13.76 -13.10 -12.95
C GLU A 135 -14.09 -14.12 -11.86
N GLU A 136 -14.32 -15.36 -12.27
CA GLU A 136 -14.52 -16.49 -11.38
C GLU A 136 -13.20 -17.24 -11.16
N THR A 137 -12.84 -17.43 -9.91
CA THR A 137 -11.77 -18.34 -9.52
C THR A 137 -12.39 -19.65 -9.09
N VAL A 138 -12.11 -20.71 -9.84
CA VAL A 138 -12.62 -22.05 -9.57
C VAL A 138 -11.57 -22.86 -8.81
N TYR A 139 -12.00 -23.54 -7.74
CA TYR A 139 -11.17 -24.52 -7.05
C TYR A 139 -10.90 -25.73 -7.96
N GLU A 140 -9.64 -26.15 -8.05
CA GLU A 140 -9.21 -27.36 -8.73
C GLU A 140 -8.59 -28.33 -7.71
N ALA A 141 -9.02 -29.60 -7.70
CA ALA A 141 -8.49 -30.61 -6.78
C ALA A 141 -6.96 -30.78 -6.87
N LYS A 142 -6.40 -30.51 -8.06
CA LYS A 142 -4.98 -30.51 -8.30
C LYS A 142 -4.19 -29.55 -7.37
N GLN A 143 -4.79 -28.46 -6.90
CA GLN A 143 -4.13 -27.49 -6.00
C GLN A 143 -3.75 -28.14 -4.65
N VAL A 144 -4.59 -29.05 -4.15
CA VAL A 144 -4.29 -29.83 -2.93
C VAL A 144 -3.14 -30.79 -3.18
N ASP A 145 -3.19 -31.51 -4.31
CA ASP A 145 -2.13 -32.46 -4.67
C ASP A 145 -0.78 -31.75 -4.89
N ASP A 146 -0.78 -30.62 -5.59
CA ASP A 146 0.41 -29.79 -5.84
C ASP A 146 0.98 -29.24 -4.52
N TRP A 147 0.12 -28.81 -3.58
CA TRP A 147 0.55 -28.33 -2.27
C TRP A 147 1.22 -29.45 -1.45
N ILE A 148 0.58 -30.63 -1.40
CA ILE A 148 1.09 -31.80 -0.68
C ILE A 148 2.41 -32.24 -1.29
N GLU A 149 2.50 -32.34 -2.62
CA GLU A 149 3.72 -32.78 -3.30
C GLU A 149 4.88 -31.78 -3.10
N LYS A 150 4.59 -30.48 -3.14
CA LYS A 150 5.59 -29.46 -2.83
C LYS A 150 6.13 -29.57 -1.40
N ARG A 151 5.27 -29.88 -0.42
CA ARG A 151 5.69 -30.12 0.97
C ARG A 151 6.49 -31.42 1.09
N ARG A 152 6.05 -32.47 0.40
CA ARG A 152 6.72 -33.77 0.34
C ARG A 152 8.13 -33.67 -0.21
N VAL A 153 8.33 -32.94 -1.30
CA VAL A 153 9.66 -32.64 -1.85
C VAL A 153 10.52 -31.84 -0.88
N GLY A 154 9.90 -30.89 -0.14
CA GLY A 154 10.59 -30.10 0.88
C GLY A 154 11.10 -30.93 2.08
N GLN A 155 10.46 -32.08 2.37
CA GLN A 155 10.83 -32.99 3.46
C GLN A 155 11.64 -34.21 2.96
N ALA A 156 12.07 -34.20 1.69
CA ALA A 156 12.82 -35.28 1.11
C ALA A 156 14.18 -35.50 1.84
N THR A 157 14.47 -36.76 2.16
CA THR A 157 15.75 -37.17 2.68
C THR A 157 16.75 -37.37 1.53
N LEU A 158 17.94 -36.78 1.65
CA LEU A 158 18.99 -36.95 0.63
C LEU A 158 19.82 -38.19 0.91
N VAL A 159 19.64 -39.21 0.08
CA VAL A 159 20.38 -40.50 0.20
C VAL A 159 21.50 -40.53 -0.84
N PRO A 160 22.77 -40.82 -0.43
CA PRO A 160 23.89 -40.89 -1.36
C PRO A 160 23.70 -42.00 -2.39
N VAL A 161 24.06 -41.72 -3.65
CA VAL A 161 23.99 -42.64 -4.78
C VAL A 161 25.40 -42.84 -5.35
N GLU A 162 25.90 -44.09 -5.32
CA GLU A 162 27.24 -44.41 -5.78
C GLU A 162 27.29 -45.27 -7.05
N GLU A 163 26.22 -46.06 -7.30
CA GLU A 163 26.25 -47.11 -8.34
C GLU A 163 25.69 -46.67 -9.70
N ARG A 164 24.84 -45.63 -9.75
CA ARG A 164 24.20 -45.15 -10.98
C ARG A 164 24.65 -43.74 -11.36
N GLY A 165 24.44 -43.38 -12.59
CA GLY A 165 24.60 -41.99 -13.07
C GLY A 165 23.47 -41.06 -12.59
N ALA A 166 23.73 -39.76 -12.63
CA ALA A 166 22.81 -38.70 -12.28
C ALA A 166 21.54 -38.73 -13.13
N GLN A 167 20.38 -38.51 -12.51
CA GLN A 167 19.07 -38.47 -13.13
C GLN A 167 18.35 -37.15 -12.78
N MET A 168 17.36 -36.78 -13.57
CA MET A 168 16.49 -35.67 -13.20
C MET A 168 15.77 -35.97 -11.88
N GLY A 169 15.70 -34.99 -11.00
CA GLY A 169 15.19 -35.11 -9.63
C GLY A 169 16.26 -35.33 -8.56
N ASP A 170 17.48 -35.75 -8.93
CA ASP A 170 18.60 -35.92 -8.00
C ASP A 170 19.15 -34.56 -7.54
N VAL A 171 19.98 -34.60 -6.51
CA VAL A 171 20.81 -33.49 -6.04
C VAL A 171 22.28 -33.84 -6.28
N ALA A 172 22.90 -33.09 -7.17
CA ALA A 172 24.32 -33.23 -7.51
C ALA A 172 25.16 -32.18 -6.77
N ILE A 173 26.30 -32.59 -6.24
CA ILE A 173 27.32 -31.66 -5.74
C ILE A 173 28.44 -31.66 -6.78
N ILE A 174 28.68 -30.51 -7.38
CA ILE A 174 29.59 -30.37 -8.50
C ILE A 174 30.63 -29.30 -8.24
N ASP A 175 31.83 -29.50 -8.83
CA ASP A 175 32.75 -28.42 -9.14
C ASP A 175 32.58 -28.05 -10.60
N TYR A 176 32.53 -26.75 -10.91
CA TYR A 176 32.43 -26.30 -12.28
C TYR A 176 33.30 -25.09 -12.57
N GLN A 177 33.77 -24.99 -13.83
CA GLN A 177 34.50 -23.86 -14.37
C GLN A 177 34.05 -23.59 -15.80
N GLY A 178 33.49 -22.41 -16.04
CA GLY A 178 33.14 -21.95 -17.38
C GLY A 178 34.36 -21.41 -18.10
N ARG A 179 34.50 -21.73 -19.42
CA ARG A 179 35.55 -21.30 -20.29
C ARG A 179 34.97 -20.80 -21.60
N TRP A 180 35.62 -19.82 -22.19
CA TRP A 180 35.26 -19.34 -23.52
C TRP A 180 35.50 -20.43 -24.58
N VAL A 181 34.64 -20.47 -25.59
CA VAL A 181 34.84 -21.33 -26.76
C VAL A 181 35.83 -20.65 -27.71
N THR A 182 36.91 -21.34 -28.08
CA THR A 182 37.88 -20.86 -29.06
C THR A 182 37.32 -20.96 -30.50
N GLU A 183 37.99 -20.35 -31.47
CA GLU A 183 37.62 -20.47 -32.90
C GLU A 183 37.69 -21.92 -33.41
N SER A 184 38.50 -22.78 -32.75
CA SER A 184 38.57 -24.21 -33.04
C SER A 184 37.46 -25.04 -32.37
N GLY A 185 36.62 -24.41 -31.55
CA GLY A 185 35.56 -25.09 -30.80
C GLY A 185 36.01 -25.77 -29.48
N GLU A 186 37.25 -25.51 -29.06
CA GLU A 186 37.83 -26.07 -27.83
C GLU A 186 37.69 -25.08 -26.64
N ALA A 187 37.88 -25.61 -25.40
CA ALA A 187 37.85 -24.81 -24.20
C ALA A 187 39.06 -23.84 -24.14
N GLY A 188 38.79 -22.56 -24.12
CA GLY A 188 39.78 -21.49 -24.04
C GLY A 188 40.03 -21.00 -22.60
N ASP A 189 40.19 -19.68 -22.44
CA ASP A 189 40.45 -19.07 -21.12
C ASP A 189 39.26 -19.17 -20.15
N PRO A 190 39.51 -19.33 -18.85
CA PRO A 190 38.46 -19.36 -17.84
C PRO A 190 37.72 -18.01 -17.74
N ILE A 191 36.42 -18.07 -17.54
CA ILE A 191 35.57 -16.88 -17.39
C ILE A 191 35.53 -16.46 -15.92
N SER A 192 35.92 -15.22 -15.63
CA SER A 192 35.91 -14.69 -14.28
C SER A 192 34.50 -14.69 -13.68
N GLY A 193 34.34 -15.27 -12.48
CA GLY A 193 33.07 -15.34 -11.77
C GLY A 193 32.10 -16.41 -12.30
N VAL A 194 32.55 -17.32 -13.18
CA VAL A 194 31.79 -18.48 -13.66
C VAL A 194 32.50 -19.77 -13.24
N GLN A 195 32.62 -19.92 -11.90
CA GLN A 195 33.24 -21.10 -11.30
C GLN A 195 32.65 -21.32 -9.92
N GLY A 196 32.59 -22.57 -9.48
CA GLY A 196 32.14 -22.95 -8.14
C GLY A 196 32.74 -24.29 -7.74
N THR A 197 32.94 -24.45 -6.44
CA THR A 197 33.35 -25.70 -5.80
C THR A 197 32.28 -26.12 -4.79
N ASP A 198 32.04 -27.42 -4.67
CA ASP A 198 31.00 -28.01 -3.80
C ASP A 198 29.62 -27.38 -4.03
N PHE A 199 29.31 -27.04 -5.28
CA PHE A 199 28.09 -26.37 -5.63
C PHE A 199 26.92 -27.36 -5.70
N LYS A 200 25.86 -27.12 -4.90
CA LYS A 200 24.69 -27.97 -4.85
C LYS A 200 23.77 -27.64 -6.01
N VAL A 201 23.54 -28.60 -6.88
CA VAL A 201 22.64 -28.54 -8.03
C VAL A 201 21.46 -29.46 -7.81
N GLU A 202 20.27 -28.91 -7.77
CA GLU A 202 19.04 -29.71 -7.89
C GLU A 202 18.76 -29.93 -9.37
N MET A 203 18.68 -31.19 -9.77
CA MET A 203 18.49 -31.61 -11.17
C MET A 203 17.02 -31.41 -11.59
N GLU A 204 16.55 -30.15 -11.56
CA GLU A 204 15.19 -29.75 -11.91
C GLU A 204 15.23 -28.77 -13.10
N GLU A 205 14.30 -28.91 -14.05
CA GLU A 205 14.18 -28.01 -15.20
C GLU A 205 13.98 -26.54 -14.78
N GLY A 206 14.59 -25.64 -15.55
CA GLY A 206 14.43 -24.20 -15.39
C GLY A 206 15.30 -23.56 -14.29
N ARG A 207 16.11 -24.32 -13.55
CA ARG A 207 17.02 -23.75 -12.51
C ARG A 207 18.40 -23.37 -13.02
N PHE A 208 18.81 -23.91 -14.17
CA PHE A 208 20.10 -23.67 -14.80
C PHE A 208 19.96 -23.34 -16.26
N VAL A 209 21.05 -22.88 -16.85
CA VAL A 209 21.12 -22.63 -18.30
C VAL A 209 20.84 -23.96 -19.05
N GLU A 210 20.00 -23.88 -20.05
CA GLU A 210 19.60 -25.02 -20.88
C GLU A 210 20.82 -25.78 -21.43
N GLY A 211 20.80 -27.10 -21.38
CA GLY A 211 21.91 -27.97 -21.76
C GLY A 211 22.88 -28.33 -20.61
N MET A 212 22.90 -27.57 -19.52
CA MET A 212 23.79 -27.85 -18.37
C MET A 212 23.36 -29.13 -17.63
N LEU A 213 22.05 -29.20 -17.26
CA LEU A 213 21.51 -30.36 -16.55
C LEU A 213 21.54 -31.63 -17.42
N GLU A 214 21.22 -31.51 -18.70
CA GLU A 214 21.29 -32.58 -19.66
C GLU A 214 22.72 -33.15 -19.82
N GLY A 215 23.71 -32.26 -19.75
CA GLY A 215 25.11 -32.66 -19.74
C GLY A 215 25.53 -33.42 -18.50
N ILE A 216 24.95 -33.11 -17.33
CA ILE A 216 25.24 -33.79 -16.05
C ILE A 216 24.49 -35.13 -15.97
N VAL A 217 23.31 -35.27 -16.59
CA VAL A 217 22.58 -36.53 -16.62
C VAL A 217 23.47 -37.67 -17.15
N GLY A 218 23.48 -38.76 -16.40
CA GLY A 218 24.29 -39.96 -16.70
C GLY A 218 25.70 -39.93 -16.15
N MET A 219 26.23 -38.79 -15.63
CA MET A 219 27.53 -38.69 -14.98
C MET A 219 27.53 -39.50 -13.66
N LYS A 220 28.61 -40.17 -13.36
CA LYS A 220 28.83 -40.86 -12.09
C LYS A 220 29.64 -39.99 -11.13
N PRO A 221 29.54 -40.24 -9.80
CA PRO A 221 30.43 -39.60 -8.85
C PRO A 221 31.91 -39.72 -9.22
N GLU A 222 32.66 -38.61 -9.04
CA GLU A 222 34.05 -38.41 -9.41
C GLU A 222 34.33 -38.33 -10.93
N GLU A 223 33.30 -38.40 -11.78
CA GLU A 223 33.41 -38.20 -13.22
C GLU A 223 33.55 -36.72 -13.57
N THR A 224 34.43 -36.42 -14.53
CA THR A 224 34.59 -35.05 -15.07
C THR A 224 34.19 -35.06 -16.54
N LYS A 225 33.43 -34.04 -16.95
CA LYS A 225 32.91 -33.91 -18.31
C LYS A 225 32.92 -32.44 -18.77
N GLU A 226 33.17 -32.24 -20.05
CA GLU A 226 32.98 -30.93 -20.67
C GLU A 226 31.55 -30.84 -21.26
N ILE A 227 30.84 -29.80 -20.85
CA ILE A 227 29.45 -29.54 -21.25
C ILE A 227 29.40 -28.22 -21.99
N SER A 228 28.98 -28.26 -23.23
CA SER A 228 28.81 -27.05 -24.06
C SER A 228 27.42 -26.50 -23.90
N VAL A 229 27.33 -25.23 -23.51
CA VAL A 229 26.06 -24.54 -23.19
C VAL A 229 26.04 -23.19 -23.88
N THR A 230 24.91 -22.78 -24.44
CA THR A 230 24.72 -21.43 -24.96
C THR A 230 23.84 -20.63 -24.03
N PHE A 231 24.31 -19.50 -23.56
CA PHE A 231 23.52 -18.63 -22.71
C PHE A 231 22.37 -17.97 -23.49
N PRO A 232 21.19 -17.77 -22.91
CA PRO A 232 20.10 -17.03 -23.54
C PRO A 232 20.52 -15.60 -23.90
N ASP A 233 19.87 -15.03 -24.93
CA ASP A 233 20.16 -13.66 -25.39
C ASP A 233 19.79 -12.59 -24.35
N ASP A 234 18.83 -12.88 -23.47
CA ASP A 234 18.35 -12.01 -22.38
C ASP A 234 19.05 -12.27 -21.04
N TYR A 235 20.18 -12.98 -21.03
CA TYR A 235 20.89 -13.28 -19.79
C TYR A 235 21.40 -12.00 -19.11
N SER A 236 21.23 -11.91 -17.80
CA SER A 236 21.54 -10.71 -17.01
C SER A 236 22.98 -10.19 -17.08
N ARG A 237 23.94 -11.05 -17.43
CA ARG A 237 25.31 -10.67 -17.70
C ARG A 237 25.51 -10.49 -19.22
N GLU A 238 25.60 -9.24 -19.67
CA GLU A 238 25.75 -8.86 -21.09
C GLU A 238 26.98 -9.50 -21.76
N ASP A 239 28.05 -9.76 -20.99
CA ASP A 239 29.25 -10.41 -21.51
C ASP A 239 29.06 -11.89 -21.86
N LEU A 240 28.03 -12.54 -21.32
CA LEU A 240 27.68 -13.94 -21.53
C LEU A 240 26.44 -14.12 -22.44
N ALA A 241 25.59 -13.13 -22.57
CA ALA A 241 24.35 -13.21 -23.35
C ALA A 241 24.60 -13.67 -24.79
N GLY A 242 23.88 -14.70 -25.24
CA GLY A 242 23.97 -15.29 -26.58
C GLY A 242 25.26 -16.04 -26.87
N LYS A 243 26.19 -16.18 -25.91
CA LYS A 243 27.52 -16.77 -26.20
C LYS A 243 27.60 -18.23 -25.76
N PRO A 244 28.30 -19.06 -26.55
CA PRO A 244 28.64 -20.42 -26.21
C PRO A 244 29.76 -20.45 -25.15
N VAL A 245 29.59 -21.31 -24.15
CA VAL A 245 30.56 -21.54 -23.06
C VAL A 245 30.72 -23.02 -22.85
N ILE A 246 31.96 -23.48 -22.64
CA ILE A 246 32.26 -24.85 -22.25
C ILE A 246 32.45 -24.87 -20.73
N PHE A 247 31.62 -25.66 -20.06
CA PHE A 247 31.76 -25.92 -18.64
C PHE A 247 32.54 -27.21 -18.40
N HIS A 248 33.62 -27.10 -17.67
CA HIS A 248 34.33 -28.25 -17.12
C HIS A 248 33.67 -28.58 -15.80
N VAL A 249 32.91 -29.69 -15.73
CA VAL A 249 32.10 -30.09 -14.60
C VAL A 249 32.63 -31.39 -14.03
N THR A 250 32.87 -31.41 -12.72
CA THR A 250 33.21 -32.63 -11.97
C THR A 250 32.06 -32.91 -10.99
N LEU A 251 31.43 -34.06 -11.14
CA LEU A 251 30.40 -34.53 -10.22
C LEU A 251 31.09 -35.16 -8.99
N LYS A 252 31.03 -34.53 -7.82
CA LYS A 252 31.63 -35.02 -6.56
C LYS A 252 30.73 -35.99 -5.85
N GLU A 253 29.49 -35.58 -5.59
CA GLU A 253 28.51 -36.40 -4.89
C GLU A 253 27.20 -36.37 -5.62
N LEU A 254 26.50 -37.48 -5.61
CA LEU A 254 25.15 -37.61 -6.11
C LEU A 254 24.25 -38.08 -4.99
N LYS A 255 23.12 -37.44 -4.81
CA LYS A 255 22.12 -37.78 -3.80
C LYS A 255 20.73 -37.89 -4.45
N GLU A 256 20.05 -38.95 -4.12
CA GLU A 256 18.65 -39.12 -4.51
C GLU A 256 17.72 -38.49 -3.47
N LYS A 257 16.65 -37.84 -3.92
CA LYS A 257 15.60 -37.35 -3.04
C LYS A 257 14.64 -38.51 -2.73
N GLU A 258 14.81 -39.13 -1.56
CA GLU A 258 13.84 -40.11 -1.05
C GLU A 258 12.67 -39.33 -0.43
N LEU A 259 11.53 -39.41 -1.09
CA LEU A 259 10.32 -38.72 -0.66
C LEU A 259 9.62 -39.52 0.45
N PRO A 260 9.16 -38.87 1.53
CA PRO A 260 8.38 -39.54 2.56
C PRO A 260 7.10 -40.14 2.00
N GLU A 261 6.61 -41.22 2.60
CA GLU A 261 5.31 -41.80 2.23
C GLU A 261 4.17 -40.85 2.61
N LEU A 262 3.12 -40.81 1.79
CA LEU A 262 1.91 -40.01 2.06
C LEU A 262 1.00 -40.78 3.04
N ASN A 263 1.35 -40.70 4.31
CA ASN A 263 0.64 -41.34 5.42
C ASN A 263 0.38 -40.35 6.56
N ASP A 264 -0.14 -40.81 7.67
CA ASP A 264 -0.48 -39.99 8.83
C ASP A 264 0.76 -39.36 9.50
N ASP A 265 1.90 -40.06 9.48
CA ASP A 265 3.16 -39.51 10.00
C ASP A 265 3.59 -38.27 9.21
N PHE A 266 3.43 -38.30 7.88
CA PHE A 266 3.68 -37.14 7.03
C PHE A 266 2.73 -35.98 7.36
N ALA A 267 1.45 -36.25 7.57
CA ALA A 267 0.48 -35.19 7.93
C ALA A 267 0.87 -34.49 9.25
N GLN A 268 1.27 -35.25 10.27
CA GLN A 268 1.72 -34.72 11.55
C GLN A 268 3.04 -33.92 11.46
N GLU A 269 3.92 -34.29 10.53
CA GLU A 269 5.18 -33.57 10.33
C GLU A 269 4.99 -32.20 9.65
N VAL A 270 4.05 -32.08 8.70
CA VAL A 270 3.88 -30.88 7.88
C VAL A 270 2.74 -29.97 8.33
N SER A 271 1.92 -30.42 9.30
CA SER A 271 0.73 -29.72 9.77
C SER A 271 0.39 -30.06 11.23
N GLU A 272 -0.72 -29.50 11.72
CA GLU A 272 -1.31 -29.81 13.03
C GLU A 272 -2.35 -30.97 13.01
N PHE A 273 -2.56 -31.58 11.83
CA PHE A 273 -3.56 -32.66 11.66
C PHE A 273 -2.95 -34.03 12.00
N GLU A 274 -3.77 -34.93 12.54
CA GLU A 274 -3.34 -36.26 12.93
C GLU A 274 -3.32 -37.26 11.76
N THR A 275 -4.16 -37.02 10.73
CA THR A 275 -4.29 -37.92 9.58
C THR A 275 -4.15 -37.20 8.24
N ILE A 276 -3.74 -37.94 7.21
CA ILE A 276 -3.63 -37.41 5.84
C ILE A 276 -4.99 -37.02 5.26
N GLU A 277 -6.05 -37.71 5.66
CA GLU A 277 -7.41 -37.38 5.27
C GLU A 277 -7.85 -36.02 5.85
N GLU A 278 -7.62 -35.77 7.14
CA GLU A 278 -7.91 -34.47 7.79
C GLU A 278 -7.15 -33.33 7.13
N LEU A 279 -5.86 -33.51 6.85
CA LEU A 279 -5.06 -32.52 6.12
C LEU A 279 -5.65 -32.21 4.75
N LYS A 280 -5.99 -33.24 3.97
CA LYS A 280 -6.60 -33.06 2.63
C LYS A 280 -7.95 -32.38 2.68
N GLU A 281 -8.80 -32.74 3.65
CA GLU A 281 -10.11 -32.11 3.85
C GLU A 281 -9.95 -30.63 4.21
N SER A 282 -9.07 -30.31 5.16
CA SER A 282 -8.78 -28.93 5.57
C SER A 282 -8.22 -28.08 4.41
N LEU A 283 -7.26 -28.61 3.64
CA LEU A 283 -6.71 -27.93 2.47
C LEU A 283 -7.79 -27.71 1.39
N THR A 284 -8.63 -28.71 1.17
CA THR A 284 -9.74 -28.61 0.22
C THR A 284 -10.68 -27.49 0.61
N GLN A 285 -11.11 -27.46 1.87
CA GLN A 285 -11.97 -26.40 2.39
C GLN A 285 -11.30 -25.03 2.26
N GLN A 286 -10.03 -24.92 2.65
CA GLN A 286 -9.27 -23.67 2.57
C GLN A 286 -9.16 -23.16 1.13
N PHE A 287 -8.82 -24.02 0.15
CA PHE A 287 -8.74 -23.61 -1.24
C PHE A 287 -10.11 -23.26 -1.85
N GLN A 288 -11.19 -23.96 -1.46
CA GLN A 288 -12.55 -23.61 -1.85
C GLN A 288 -12.97 -22.25 -1.28
N GLU A 289 -12.71 -21.99 0.01
CA GLU A 289 -12.99 -20.70 0.62
C GLU A 289 -12.18 -19.59 -0.02
N ASN A 290 -10.90 -19.82 -0.32
CA ASN A 290 -10.06 -18.85 -1.01
C ASN A 290 -10.60 -18.53 -2.41
N ALA A 291 -10.98 -19.54 -3.19
CA ALA A 291 -11.55 -19.35 -4.52
C ALA A 291 -12.89 -18.60 -4.47
N ALA A 292 -13.75 -18.92 -3.51
CA ALA A 292 -15.01 -18.21 -3.29
C ALA A 292 -14.77 -16.74 -2.90
N ASN A 293 -13.81 -16.48 -2.02
CA ASN A 293 -13.44 -15.13 -1.60
C ASN A 293 -12.82 -14.32 -2.74
N GLU A 294 -11.94 -14.92 -3.56
CA GLU A 294 -11.40 -14.27 -4.76
C GLU A 294 -12.52 -13.89 -5.74
N THR A 295 -13.45 -14.80 -6.00
CA THR A 295 -14.62 -14.54 -6.86
C THR A 295 -15.48 -13.43 -6.28
N LYS A 296 -15.78 -13.47 -4.97
CA LYS A 296 -16.52 -12.41 -4.28
C LYS A 296 -15.82 -11.04 -4.41
N ASN A 297 -14.52 -11.01 -4.21
CA ASN A 297 -13.72 -9.78 -4.33
C ASN A 297 -13.74 -9.24 -5.78
N SER A 298 -13.67 -10.12 -6.78
CA SER A 298 -13.80 -9.73 -8.18
C SER A 298 -15.17 -9.13 -8.49
N ILE A 299 -16.25 -9.71 -7.97
CA ILE A 299 -17.61 -9.18 -8.10
C ILE A 299 -17.72 -7.79 -7.45
N HIS A 300 -17.22 -7.65 -6.21
CA HIS A 300 -17.24 -6.38 -5.50
C HIS A 300 -16.42 -5.30 -6.23
N ALA A 301 -15.26 -5.67 -6.77
CA ALA A 301 -14.44 -4.74 -7.56
C ALA A 301 -15.16 -4.27 -8.84
N ALA A 302 -15.86 -5.18 -9.54
CA ALA A 302 -16.63 -4.85 -10.72
C ALA A 302 -17.83 -3.92 -10.40
N ILE A 303 -18.55 -4.19 -9.30
CA ILE A 303 -19.64 -3.33 -8.82
C ILE A 303 -19.11 -1.93 -8.49
N LEU A 304 -18.01 -1.85 -7.71
CA LEU A 304 -17.39 -0.57 -7.36
C LEU A 304 -16.91 0.21 -8.58
N ALA A 305 -16.31 -0.47 -9.55
CA ALA A 305 -15.88 0.18 -10.79
C ALA A 305 -17.06 0.81 -11.54
N GLU A 306 -18.21 0.13 -11.60
CA GLU A 306 -19.40 0.66 -12.27
C GLU A 306 -20.05 1.80 -11.48
N LEU A 307 -20.12 1.69 -10.16
CA LEU A 307 -20.62 2.75 -9.29
C LEU A 307 -19.80 4.05 -9.39
N VAL A 308 -18.46 3.91 -9.49
CA VAL A 308 -17.57 5.08 -9.66
C VAL A 308 -17.78 5.78 -11.01
N LYS A 309 -18.15 5.01 -12.07
CA LYS A 309 -18.45 5.60 -13.39
C LYS A 309 -19.81 6.33 -13.40
N THR A 310 -20.80 5.78 -12.72
CA THR A 310 -22.18 6.31 -12.75
C THR A 310 -22.42 7.42 -11.72
N SER A 311 -21.65 7.46 -10.63
CA SER A 311 -21.78 8.44 -9.55
C SER A 311 -20.79 9.60 -9.68
N ARG A 312 -21.18 10.76 -9.14
CA ARG A 312 -20.31 11.94 -9.12
C ARG A 312 -19.93 12.31 -7.69
N VAL A 313 -18.63 12.41 -7.44
CA VAL A 313 -18.06 12.80 -6.15
C VAL A 313 -17.00 13.86 -6.39
N ASP A 314 -17.16 15.02 -5.79
CA ASP A 314 -16.18 16.11 -5.87
C ASP A 314 -15.30 16.09 -4.61
N LEU A 315 -14.08 15.57 -4.76
CA LEU A 315 -13.20 15.27 -3.63
C LEU A 315 -12.39 16.50 -3.18
N PRO A 316 -12.47 16.89 -1.89
CA PRO A 316 -11.62 17.94 -1.35
C PRO A 316 -10.17 17.48 -1.20
N GLN A 317 -9.24 18.41 -1.43
CA GLN A 317 -7.80 18.16 -1.35
C GLN A 317 -7.37 17.57 -0.01
N THR A 318 -7.96 18.05 1.09
CA THR A 318 -7.68 17.59 2.45
C THR A 318 -7.91 16.10 2.62
N LEU A 319 -8.99 15.54 2.07
CA LEU A 319 -9.25 14.10 2.16
C LEU A 319 -8.29 13.31 1.30
N ILE A 320 -7.98 13.80 0.09
CA ILE A 320 -7.02 13.14 -0.80
C ILE A 320 -5.64 13.03 -0.13
N GLU A 321 -5.16 14.13 0.50
CA GLU A 321 -3.86 14.11 1.18
C GLU A 321 -3.84 13.15 2.38
N LYS A 322 -4.93 13.11 3.17
CA LYS A 322 -5.06 12.16 4.29
C LYS A 322 -5.02 10.70 3.80
N GLU A 323 -5.71 10.40 2.71
CA GLU A 323 -5.73 9.05 2.15
C GLU A 323 -4.37 8.67 1.55
N VAL A 324 -3.68 9.60 0.89
CA VAL A 324 -2.30 9.41 0.42
C VAL A 324 -1.37 9.08 1.61
N ASP A 325 -1.49 9.81 2.72
CA ASP A 325 -0.69 9.53 3.92
C ASP A 325 -0.99 8.15 4.50
N LEU A 326 -2.25 7.72 4.47
CA LEU A 326 -2.66 6.38 4.91
C LEU A 326 -2.04 5.30 4.02
N ILE A 327 -2.14 5.42 2.69
CA ILE A 327 -1.54 4.49 1.73
C ILE A 327 -0.03 4.37 1.94
N LEU A 328 0.67 5.50 2.09
CA LEU A 328 2.11 5.49 2.33
C LEU A 328 2.48 4.82 3.66
N THR A 329 1.68 5.04 4.70
CA THR A 329 1.87 4.41 6.00
C THR A 329 1.66 2.89 5.92
N GLN A 330 0.63 2.43 5.21
CA GLN A 330 0.38 1.00 4.97
C GLN A 330 1.51 0.36 4.15
N THR A 331 1.97 1.04 3.09
CA THR A 331 3.10 0.59 2.27
C THR A 331 4.37 0.47 3.09
N ALA A 332 4.67 1.46 3.95
CA ALA A 332 5.83 1.43 4.83
C ALA A 332 5.76 0.25 5.82
N ALA A 333 4.60 0.01 6.44
CA ALA A 333 4.40 -1.10 7.36
C ALA A 333 4.58 -2.46 6.66
N GLN A 334 4.06 -2.61 5.44
CA GLN A 334 4.22 -3.82 4.65
C GLN A 334 5.69 -4.06 4.26
N MET A 335 6.40 -3.03 3.79
CA MET A 335 7.82 -3.13 3.46
C MET A 335 8.67 -3.51 4.68
N GLN A 336 8.32 -2.99 5.87
CA GLN A 336 8.98 -3.35 7.13
C GLN A 336 8.80 -4.83 7.46
N GLN A 337 7.64 -5.40 7.21
CA GLN A 337 7.40 -6.85 7.41
C GLN A 337 8.29 -7.71 6.50
N TYR A 338 8.63 -7.23 5.31
CA TYR A 338 9.58 -7.88 4.41
C TYR A 338 11.07 -7.60 4.74
N GLY A 339 11.36 -6.93 5.87
CA GLY A 339 12.72 -6.63 6.32
C GLY A 339 13.43 -5.52 5.55
N MET A 340 12.70 -4.71 4.79
CA MET A 340 13.29 -3.59 4.04
C MET A 340 13.58 -2.39 4.95
N ASP A 341 14.67 -1.68 4.69
CA ASP A 341 15.01 -0.45 5.44
C ASP A 341 14.16 0.74 4.95
N ILE A 342 13.12 1.05 5.72
CA ILE A 342 12.19 2.14 5.43
C ILE A 342 12.90 3.49 5.35
N LYS A 343 13.95 3.74 6.14
CA LYS A 343 14.65 5.03 6.17
C LYS A 343 15.37 5.32 4.86
N GLN A 344 15.82 4.30 4.15
CA GLN A 344 16.43 4.45 2.82
C GLN A 344 15.38 4.73 1.75
N LEU A 345 14.21 4.08 1.85
CA LEU A 345 13.14 4.19 0.86
C LEU A 345 12.31 5.47 1.04
N PHE A 346 11.96 5.83 2.30
CA PHE A 346 11.16 7.01 2.63
C PHE A 346 12.06 8.19 3.03
N ASN A 347 12.65 8.84 2.06
CA ASN A 347 13.49 10.02 2.24
C ASN A 347 12.87 11.27 1.60
N SER A 348 13.46 12.43 1.84
CA SER A 348 12.95 13.72 1.35
C SER A 348 12.87 13.84 -0.19
N GLN A 349 13.60 12.99 -0.94
CA GLN A 349 13.59 12.99 -2.40
C GLN A 349 12.54 12.02 -2.97
N SER A 350 12.32 10.87 -2.32
CA SER A 350 11.39 9.84 -2.79
C SER A 350 9.93 10.10 -2.37
N ILE A 351 9.69 10.65 -1.17
CA ILE A 351 8.35 10.91 -0.65
C ILE A 351 7.48 11.72 -1.61
N PRO A 352 7.92 12.84 -2.23
CA PRO A 352 7.08 13.60 -3.14
C PRO A 352 6.58 12.78 -4.33
N LYS A 353 7.46 11.97 -4.94
CA LYS A 353 7.11 11.08 -6.04
C LYS A 353 6.18 9.94 -5.62
N MET A 354 6.41 9.37 -4.43
CA MET A 354 5.53 8.35 -3.87
C MET A 354 4.12 8.91 -3.62
N ARG A 355 4.00 10.13 -3.10
CA ARG A 355 2.72 10.82 -2.92
C ARG A 355 1.99 11.04 -4.25
N GLU A 356 2.71 11.50 -5.28
CA GLU A 356 2.16 11.69 -6.62
C GLU A 356 1.64 10.37 -7.20
N ASN A 357 2.41 9.30 -7.08
CA ASN A 357 2.03 7.97 -7.57
C ASN A 357 0.83 7.37 -6.79
N ALA A 358 0.74 7.60 -5.48
CA ALA A 358 -0.37 7.11 -4.63
C ALA A 358 -1.67 7.91 -4.81
N ARG A 359 -1.60 9.14 -5.36
CA ARG A 359 -2.75 10.04 -5.47
C ARG A 359 -3.93 9.47 -6.28
N PRO A 360 -3.73 8.85 -7.48
CA PRO A 360 -4.84 8.26 -8.22
C PRO A 360 -5.56 7.15 -7.44
N GLU A 361 -4.81 6.30 -6.77
CA GLU A 361 -5.34 5.24 -5.91
C GLU A 361 -6.13 5.83 -4.73
N ALA A 362 -5.58 6.84 -4.06
CA ALA A 362 -6.26 7.54 -2.97
C ALA A 362 -7.60 8.13 -3.40
N MET A 363 -7.63 8.78 -4.57
CA MET A 363 -8.86 9.34 -5.13
C MET A 363 -9.90 8.26 -5.44
N GLN A 364 -9.47 7.11 -5.96
CA GLN A 364 -10.35 5.99 -6.26
C GLN A 364 -10.91 5.36 -4.97
N ARG A 365 -10.08 5.08 -3.98
CA ARG A 365 -10.50 4.55 -2.68
C ARG A 365 -11.51 5.47 -1.98
N LEU A 366 -11.23 6.77 -1.95
CA LEU A 366 -12.15 7.76 -1.37
C LEU A 366 -13.50 7.79 -2.09
N LYS A 367 -13.51 7.80 -3.44
CA LYS A 367 -14.76 7.75 -4.19
C LYS A 367 -15.57 6.50 -3.84
N GLN A 368 -14.95 5.35 -3.83
CA GLN A 368 -15.59 4.08 -3.49
C GLN A 368 -16.18 4.10 -2.08
N SER A 369 -15.39 4.53 -1.08
CA SER A 369 -15.85 4.62 0.32
C SER A 369 -17.03 5.58 0.48
N LEU A 370 -16.94 6.78 -0.09
CA LEU A 370 -18.01 7.78 0.01
C LEU A 370 -19.30 7.36 -0.69
N ILE A 371 -19.20 6.70 -1.85
CA ILE A 371 -20.35 6.15 -2.57
C ILE A 371 -21.02 5.06 -1.72
N LEU A 372 -20.25 4.14 -1.17
CA LEU A 372 -20.78 3.08 -0.30
C LEU A 372 -21.46 3.64 0.95
N GLN A 373 -20.85 4.64 1.60
CA GLN A 373 -21.43 5.31 2.76
C GLN A 373 -22.77 5.98 2.41
N GLU A 374 -22.86 6.62 1.25
CA GLU A 374 -24.09 7.29 0.84
C GLU A 374 -25.19 6.29 0.46
N ILE A 375 -24.84 5.16 -0.20
CA ILE A 375 -25.79 4.06 -0.46
C ILE A 375 -26.26 3.47 0.88
N ALA A 376 -25.34 3.21 1.82
CA ALA A 376 -25.69 2.69 3.15
C ALA A 376 -26.68 3.59 3.88
N LYS A 377 -26.49 4.91 3.82
CA LYS A 377 -27.44 5.89 4.37
C LYS A 377 -28.80 5.84 3.66
N ALA A 378 -28.79 5.84 2.33
CA ALA A 378 -30.01 5.81 1.53
C ALA A 378 -30.85 4.55 1.80
N GLN A 379 -30.17 3.42 1.99
CA GLN A 379 -30.80 2.11 2.27
C GLN A 379 -30.94 1.80 3.77
N SER A 380 -30.56 2.75 4.67
CA SER A 380 -30.60 2.58 6.12
C SER A 380 -29.84 1.33 6.61
N LEU A 381 -28.73 0.97 5.93
CA LEU A 381 -27.89 -0.15 6.33
C LEU A 381 -27.01 0.25 7.51
N GLN A 382 -26.90 -0.66 8.50
CA GLN A 382 -26.01 -0.50 9.64
C GLN A 382 -25.40 -1.86 9.97
N PRO A 383 -24.13 -1.91 10.38
CA PRO A 383 -23.54 -3.14 10.90
C PRO A 383 -24.19 -3.52 12.24
N GLU A 384 -24.20 -4.80 12.54
CA GLU A 384 -24.72 -5.27 13.83
C GLU A 384 -23.73 -4.96 14.92
N ALA A 385 -24.20 -4.38 16.04
CA ALA A 385 -23.34 -3.98 17.15
C ALA A 385 -22.54 -5.15 17.72
N GLU A 386 -23.12 -6.34 17.78
CA GLU A 386 -22.45 -7.56 18.23
C GLU A 386 -21.29 -7.96 17.31
N ALA A 387 -21.46 -7.81 15.99
CA ALA A 387 -20.41 -8.11 15.01
C ALA A 387 -19.25 -7.10 15.12
N VAL A 388 -19.54 -5.83 15.37
CA VAL A 388 -18.51 -4.80 15.61
C VAL A 388 -17.69 -5.14 16.84
N GLU A 389 -18.35 -5.45 17.99
CA GLU A 389 -17.65 -5.79 19.23
C GLU A 389 -16.83 -7.08 19.10
N ALA A 390 -17.36 -8.10 18.43
CA ALA A 390 -16.64 -9.35 18.18
C ALA A 390 -15.36 -9.10 17.36
N LYS A 391 -15.46 -8.28 16.31
CA LYS A 391 -14.32 -7.98 15.45
C LYS A 391 -13.28 -7.10 16.15
N VAL A 392 -13.71 -6.12 16.91
CA VAL A 392 -12.80 -5.30 17.75
C VAL A 392 -12.04 -6.20 18.73
N LYS A 393 -12.73 -7.13 19.41
CA LYS A 393 -12.10 -8.07 20.34
C LYS A 393 -11.07 -8.96 19.65
N GLU A 394 -11.39 -9.53 18.49
CA GLU A 394 -10.47 -10.34 17.68
C GLU A 394 -9.19 -9.55 17.33
N LEU A 395 -9.34 -8.29 16.89
CA LEU A 395 -8.21 -7.44 16.54
C LEU A 395 -7.35 -7.09 17.77
N VAL A 396 -7.97 -6.78 18.91
CA VAL A 396 -7.24 -6.50 20.16
C VAL A 396 -6.43 -7.73 20.60
N GLU A 397 -7.01 -8.93 20.55
CA GLU A 397 -6.32 -10.17 20.86
C GLU A 397 -5.13 -10.43 19.92
N LYS A 398 -5.30 -10.15 18.63
CA LYS A 398 -4.26 -10.33 17.61
C LYS A 398 -3.09 -9.34 17.75
N PHE A 399 -3.36 -8.08 18.13
CA PHE A 399 -2.33 -7.05 18.27
C PHE A 399 -1.64 -7.05 19.64
N GLY A 400 -2.20 -7.75 20.65
CA GLY A 400 -1.66 -7.87 22.00
C GLY A 400 -1.68 -6.54 22.79
N ASP A 401 -0.78 -6.43 23.78
CA ASP A 401 -0.68 -5.28 24.71
C ASP A 401 -0.15 -3.97 24.10
N ARG A 402 -0.45 -3.69 22.83
CA ARG A 402 -0.15 -2.38 22.24
C ARG A 402 -1.13 -1.35 22.74
N ASP A 403 -0.65 -0.13 22.96
CA ASP A 403 -1.49 1.03 23.30
C ASP A 403 -2.40 1.39 22.12
N LEU A 404 -3.57 0.72 22.04
CA LEU A 404 -4.54 0.87 20.96
C LEU A 404 -5.60 1.89 21.36
N ASP A 405 -5.85 2.85 20.49
CA ASP A 405 -7.03 3.72 20.59
C ASP A 405 -8.29 2.92 20.24
N LEU A 406 -8.99 2.44 21.26
CA LEU A 406 -10.16 1.57 21.10
C LEU A 406 -11.35 2.27 20.44
N GLU A 407 -11.52 3.58 20.65
CA GLU A 407 -12.59 4.34 19.97
C GLU A 407 -12.31 4.38 18.47
N ARG A 408 -11.12 4.77 18.10
CA ARG A 408 -10.70 4.81 16.70
C ARG A 408 -10.72 3.44 16.02
N LEU A 409 -10.32 2.38 16.75
CA LEU A 409 -10.39 1.01 16.26
C LEU A 409 -11.84 0.59 16.01
N ARG A 410 -12.75 0.93 16.91
CA ARG A 410 -14.18 0.65 16.77
C ARG A 410 -14.77 1.37 15.55
N ASP A 411 -14.47 2.66 15.39
CA ASP A 411 -14.95 3.44 14.24
C ASP A 411 -14.48 2.82 12.92
N MET A 412 -13.21 2.41 12.84
CA MET A 412 -12.64 1.75 11.67
C MET A 412 -13.33 0.41 11.37
N VAL A 413 -13.54 -0.43 12.39
CA VAL A 413 -14.24 -1.71 12.24
C VAL A 413 -15.70 -1.50 11.82
N GLN A 414 -16.36 -0.47 12.36
CA GLN A 414 -17.72 -0.14 11.97
C GLN A 414 -17.81 0.30 10.51
N GLU A 415 -16.87 1.10 10.03
CA GLU A 415 -16.80 1.52 8.61
C GLU A 415 -16.53 0.33 7.68
N ASP A 416 -15.61 -0.57 8.06
CA ASP A 416 -15.28 -1.76 7.28
C ASP A 416 -16.49 -2.70 7.17
N LEU A 417 -17.16 -3.00 8.28
CA LEU A 417 -18.36 -3.85 8.31
C LEU A 417 -19.55 -3.21 7.58
N LEU A 418 -19.69 -1.89 7.65
CA LEU A 418 -20.70 -1.17 6.89
C LEU A 418 -20.45 -1.29 5.39
N SER A 419 -19.20 -1.12 4.98
CA SER A 419 -18.79 -1.24 3.58
C SER A 419 -19.03 -2.66 3.05
N GLU A 420 -18.67 -3.67 3.83
CA GLU A 420 -18.91 -5.07 3.48
C GLU A 420 -20.42 -5.39 3.37
N LYS A 421 -21.22 -4.95 4.33
CA LYS A 421 -22.68 -5.13 4.32
C LYS A 421 -23.31 -4.45 3.11
N THR A 422 -22.85 -3.25 2.77
CA THR A 422 -23.33 -2.50 1.61
C THR A 422 -22.96 -3.20 0.30
N LEU A 423 -21.76 -3.71 0.17
CA LEU A 423 -21.32 -4.48 -1.00
C LEU A 423 -22.09 -5.79 -1.17
N ASN A 424 -22.34 -6.50 -0.07
CA ASN A 424 -23.16 -7.73 -0.10
C ASN A 424 -24.60 -7.40 -0.55
N TRP A 425 -25.20 -6.33 -0.04
CA TRP A 425 -26.53 -5.86 -0.46
C TRP A 425 -26.54 -5.49 -1.95
N LEU A 426 -25.52 -4.77 -2.43
CA LEU A 426 -25.39 -4.42 -3.85
C LEU A 426 -25.24 -5.65 -4.73
N GLN A 427 -24.47 -6.65 -4.30
CA GLN A 427 -24.30 -7.91 -5.03
C GLN A 427 -25.63 -8.64 -5.23
N GLU A 428 -26.50 -8.66 -4.21
CA GLU A 428 -27.84 -9.25 -4.30
C GLU A 428 -28.76 -8.53 -5.32
N LYS A 429 -28.50 -7.26 -5.58
CA LYS A 429 -29.28 -6.40 -6.51
C LYS A 429 -28.67 -6.29 -7.89
N THR A 430 -27.47 -6.86 -8.10
CA THR A 430 -26.69 -6.77 -9.33
C THR A 430 -26.77 -8.05 -10.13
N THR A 431 -26.94 -7.94 -11.45
CA THR A 431 -26.78 -9.09 -12.36
C THR A 431 -25.30 -9.28 -12.65
N VAL A 432 -24.73 -10.40 -12.21
CA VAL A 432 -23.31 -10.72 -12.37
C VAL A 432 -23.14 -11.76 -13.49
N GLU A 433 -22.35 -11.43 -14.50
CA GLU A 433 -21.88 -12.36 -15.53
C GLU A 433 -20.46 -12.81 -15.12
N LEU A 434 -20.33 -14.09 -14.71
CA LEU A 434 -19.03 -14.66 -14.35
C LEU A 434 -18.28 -15.09 -15.62
N VAL A 435 -17.02 -14.74 -15.72
CA VAL A 435 -16.09 -15.11 -16.78
C VAL A 435 -14.85 -15.77 -16.18
N PRO A 436 -14.17 -16.67 -16.91
CA PRO A 436 -12.96 -17.31 -16.41
C PRO A 436 -11.85 -16.31 -16.05
N LYS A 437 -11.03 -16.62 -15.05
CA LYS A 437 -9.89 -15.79 -14.61
C LYS A 437 -8.95 -15.46 -15.79
N GLY A 438 -8.56 -14.19 -15.92
CA GLY A 438 -7.73 -13.65 -17.01
C GLY A 438 -8.49 -13.37 -18.32
N ALA A 439 -9.83 -13.50 -18.34
CA ALA A 439 -10.61 -13.19 -19.52
C ALA A 439 -10.84 -11.68 -19.71
N LEU A 440 -10.89 -10.91 -18.64
CA LEU A 440 -11.10 -9.46 -18.70
C LEU A 440 -9.84 -8.72 -19.12
N GLU A 441 -8.64 -9.12 -18.67
CA GLU A 441 -7.37 -8.52 -19.09
C GLU A 441 -7.12 -8.63 -20.60
N LYS A 442 -7.57 -9.73 -21.23
CA LYS A 442 -7.44 -9.96 -22.68
C LYS A 442 -8.41 -9.13 -23.52
N ALA A 443 -9.45 -8.57 -22.91
CA ALA A 443 -10.44 -7.75 -23.60
C ALA A 443 -10.06 -6.26 -23.63
N GLU A 444 -9.13 -5.82 -22.77
CA GLU A 444 -8.65 -4.42 -22.67
C GLU A 444 -7.31 -4.20 -23.42
N SER A 445 -6.66 -5.26 -23.89
CA SER A 445 -5.43 -5.22 -24.70
C SER A 445 -5.74 -5.33 -26.20
#